data_98c1fb26032779f2fe6a5e5d812f0d6e
#
_entry.id   98c1fb26032779f2fe6a5e5d812f0d6e
#
_cell.length_a   1.000
_cell.length_b   1.000
_cell.length_c   1.000
_cell.angle_alpha   90.00
_cell.angle_beta   90.00
_cell.angle_gamma   90.00
#
_symmetry.space_group_name_H-M   'P 1'
#
loop_
_entity.id
_entity.type
_entity.pdbx_description
1 polymer ?
#
loop_
_entity_poly.entity_id
_entity_poly.type
_entity_poly.pdbx_seq_one_letter_code
_entity_poly.pdbx_strand_id
1 'polypeptide(L)'
;MLETYRNDGDIHAQTTSVIYNIPFDEAIDKNAPHYKERRSIAKNCNFGVFYGLFPNGLMRNLKKAGIEKTKQDCTDIIENLKNGYPKLAEWQKNTKQDASNCGYSETAFGRRRILKGIHSPDMGMRSYWQRCALNTPIQGTAADTLKLAMVRILSKLEEYPYIKPLLTIHDEILFEVPKNKVDEACTIIKECMEQRPFPEFDVPLKACLLYTSPSPRDRQKS
;
A
#
# COMPACT_ATOMS: atom_id res chain seq x y z
N MET A 1 3.16 13.20 2.72
CA MET A 1 2.46 11.99 2.20
C MET A 1 1.00 12.25 1.86
N LEU A 2 0.12 12.62 2.80
CA LEU A 2 -1.30 12.84 2.50
C LEU A 2 -1.50 13.89 1.40
N GLU A 3 -0.81 15.01 1.48
CA GLU A 3 -0.81 16.06 0.44
C GLU A 3 -0.30 15.52 -0.91
N THR A 4 0.70 14.67 -0.91
CA THR A 4 1.22 14.03 -2.13
C THR A 4 0.14 13.20 -2.80
N TYR A 5 -0.62 12.41 -2.03
CA TYR A 5 -1.75 11.63 -2.56
C TYR A 5 -2.91 12.51 -3.02
N ARG A 6 -3.23 13.59 -2.30
CA ARG A 6 -4.30 14.52 -2.68
C ARG A 6 -4.01 15.26 -3.98
N ASN A 7 -2.73 15.52 -4.25
CA ASN A 7 -2.26 16.25 -5.43
C ASN A 7 -1.74 15.33 -6.55
N ASP A 8 -2.07 14.03 -6.53
CA ASP A 8 -1.57 13.04 -7.50
C ASP A 8 -0.05 13.00 -7.65
N GLY A 9 0.66 13.37 -6.59
CA GLY A 9 2.12 13.42 -6.59
C GLY A 9 2.77 12.04 -6.47
N ASP A 10 4.01 11.95 -6.92
CA ASP A 10 4.81 10.73 -6.86
C ASP A 10 5.36 10.46 -5.44
N ILE A 11 4.74 9.53 -4.73
CA ILE A 11 5.15 9.14 -3.37
C ILE A 11 6.57 8.56 -3.32
N HIS A 12 7.05 7.90 -4.37
CA HIS A 12 8.39 7.35 -4.41
C HIS A 12 9.43 8.46 -4.59
N ALA A 13 9.14 9.49 -5.39
CA ALA A 13 9.97 10.68 -5.52
C ALA A 13 10.01 11.47 -4.20
N GLN A 14 8.86 11.64 -3.54
CA GLN A 14 8.81 12.26 -2.21
C GLN A 14 9.68 11.51 -1.19
N THR A 15 9.60 10.18 -1.19
CA THR A 15 10.43 9.35 -0.30
C THR A 15 11.91 9.42 -0.68
N THR A 16 12.23 9.49 -1.97
CA THR A 16 13.62 9.71 -2.44
C THR A 16 14.16 11.04 -1.91
N SER A 17 13.42 12.12 -2.06
CA SER A 17 13.76 13.45 -1.54
C SER A 17 14.06 13.41 -0.03
N VAL A 18 13.23 12.71 0.74
CA VAL A 18 13.38 12.56 2.19
C VAL A 18 14.62 11.74 2.56
N ILE A 19 14.80 10.56 1.94
CA ILE A 19 15.93 9.66 2.27
C ILE A 19 17.28 10.30 1.98
N TYR A 20 17.38 10.99 0.83
CA TYR A 20 18.66 11.54 0.34
C TYR A 20 18.83 13.03 0.62
N ASN A 21 17.84 13.66 1.26
CA ASN A 21 17.81 15.11 1.53
C ASN A 21 18.11 15.95 0.27
N ILE A 22 17.42 15.62 -0.83
CA ILE A 22 17.52 16.32 -2.11
C ILE A 22 16.21 17.02 -2.46
N PRO A 23 16.21 18.07 -3.30
CA PRO A 23 14.99 18.71 -3.78
C PRO A 23 14.07 17.71 -4.50
N PHE A 24 12.76 17.93 -4.39
CA PHE A 24 11.76 17.08 -5.05
C PHE A 24 11.94 17.04 -6.57
N ASP A 25 12.29 18.18 -7.18
CA ASP A 25 12.53 18.29 -8.63
C ASP A 25 13.70 17.42 -9.09
N GLU A 26 14.78 17.30 -8.29
CA GLU A 26 15.86 16.36 -8.55
C GLU A 26 15.39 14.91 -8.39
N ALA A 27 14.53 14.64 -7.41
CA ALA A 27 14.03 13.31 -7.15
C ALA A 27 13.10 12.76 -8.25
N ILE A 28 12.45 13.62 -9.04
CA ILE A 28 11.61 13.24 -10.20
C ILE A 28 12.37 13.25 -11.53
N ASP A 29 13.52 13.91 -11.59
CA ASP A 29 14.29 14.02 -12.84
C ASP A 29 14.90 12.66 -13.21
N LYS A 30 14.38 12.08 -14.30
CA LYS A 30 14.83 10.79 -14.82
C LYS A 30 16.28 10.81 -15.33
N ASN A 31 16.83 12.00 -15.60
CA ASN A 31 18.21 12.20 -16.06
C ASN A 31 19.18 12.45 -14.89
N ALA A 32 18.67 12.68 -13.68
CA ALA A 32 19.50 12.90 -12.51
C ALA A 32 20.41 11.70 -12.21
N PRO A 33 21.63 11.92 -11.73
CA PRO A 33 22.54 10.84 -11.34
C PRO A 33 21.88 9.91 -10.32
N HIS A 34 22.04 8.61 -10.55
CA HIS A 34 21.47 7.57 -9.66
C HIS A 34 19.94 7.54 -9.53
N TYR A 35 19.18 8.23 -10.40
CA TYR A 35 17.70 8.27 -10.33
C TYR A 35 17.08 6.88 -10.17
N LYS A 36 17.42 5.92 -11.05
CA LYS A 36 16.85 4.56 -11.02
C LYS A 36 17.13 3.82 -9.72
N GLU A 37 18.36 3.94 -9.22
CA GLU A 37 18.77 3.31 -7.97
C GLU A 37 18.05 3.93 -6.77
N ARG A 38 18.11 5.27 -6.63
CA ARG A 38 17.44 6.01 -5.54
C ARG A 38 15.94 5.73 -5.52
N ARG A 39 15.29 5.75 -6.67
CA ARG A 39 13.86 5.43 -6.80
C ARG A 39 13.54 3.99 -6.43
N SER A 40 14.37 3.03 -6.82
CA SER A 40 14.21 1.62 -6.44
C SER A 40 14.34 1.43 -4.93
N ILE A 41 15.30 2.11 -4.30
CA ILE A 41 15.48 2.10 -2.85
C ILE A 41 14.25 2.70 -2.15
N ALA A 42 13.76 3.87 -2.60
CA ALA A 42 12.57 4.49 -2.06
C ALA A 42 11.32 3.59 -2.20
N LYS A 43 11.17 2.91 -3.34
CA LYS A 43 10.10 1.91 -3.54
C LYS A 43 10.19 0.78 -2.53
N ASN A 44 11.37 0.20 -2.32
CA ASN A 44 11.58 -0.85 -1.31
C ASN A 44 11.33 -0.36 0.12
N CYS A 45 11.64 0.89 0.42
CA CYS A 45 11.34 1.51 1.70
C CYS A 45 9.83 1.67 1.91
N ASN A 46 9.10 2.19 0.92
CA ASN A 46 7.65 2.38 0.98
C ASN A 46 6.91 1.05 1.16
N PHE A 47 7.35 -0.02 0.49
CA PHE A 47 6.74 -1.34 0.61
C PHE A 47 7.24 -2.17 1.79
N GLY A 48 8.38 -1.84 2.38
CA GLY A 48 8.98 -2.66 3.42
C GLY A 48 9.09 -1.95 4.77
N VAL A 49 9.75 -0.81 4.80
CA VAL A 49 10.07 -0.12 6.07
C VAL A 49 8.80 0.38 6.76
N PHE A 50 7.79 0.80 6.01
CA PHE A 50 6.50 1.21 6.57
C PHE A 50 5.83 0.06 7.33
N TYR A 51 6.04 -1.17 6.90
CA TYR A 51 5.56 -2.37 7.59
C TYR A 51 6.59 -2.99 8.54
N GLY A 52 7.64 -2.25 8.91
CA GLY A 52 8.61 -2.66 9.93
C GLY A 52 9.75 -3.54 9.42
N LEU A 53 10.13 -3.42 8.15
CA LEU A 53 11.32 -4.08 7.62
C LEU A 53 12.58 -3.55 8.30
N PHE A 54 13.47 -4.45 8.73
CA PHE A 54 14.75 -4.14 9.35
C PHE A 54 15.87 -4.00 8.30
N PRO A 55 17.05 -3.40 8.67
CA PRO A 55 18.16 -3.19 7.74
C PRO A 55 18.60 -4.45 6.99
N ASN A 56 18.73 -5.60 7.64
CA ASN A 56 19.06 -6.88 7.00
C ASN A 56 18.00 -7.33 5.97
N GLY A 57 16.72 -6.99 6.22
CA GLY A 57 15.63 -7.28 5.29
C GLY A 57 15.69 -6.36 4.07
N LEU A 58 15.94 -5.07 4.29
CA LEU A 58 16.11 -4.09 3.22
C LEU A 58 17.31 -4.46 2.34
N MET A 59 18.45 -4.78 2.93
CA MET A 59 19.65 -5.22 2.22
C MET A 59 19.37 -6.41 1.30
N ARG A 60 18.66 -7.43 1.81
CA ARG A 60 18.29 -8.63 0.99
C ARG A 60 17.36 -8.27 -0.17
N ASN A 61 16.39 -7.38 0.06
CA ASN A 61 15.46 -6.95 -0.98
C ASN A 61 16.17 -6.13 -2.06
N LEU A 62 17.06 -5.23 -1.68
CA LEU A 62 17.87 -4.43 -2.60
C LEU A 62 18.79 -5.32 -3.43
N LYS A 63 19.44 -6.31 -2.82
CA LYS A 63 20.27 -7.29 -3.55
C LYS A 63 19.47 -8.05 -4.60
N LYS A 64 18.22 -8.44 -4.31
CA LYS A 64 17.34 -9.07 -5.32
C LYS A 64 16.99 -8.13 -6.48
N ALA A 65 16.98 -6.82 -6.23
CA ALA A 65 16.78 -5.79 -7.24
C ALA A 65 18.09 -5.36 -7.97
N GLY A 66 19.20 -6.08 -7.73
CA GLY A 66 20.51 -5.78 -8.33
C GLY A 66 21.22 -4.58 -7.72
N ILE A 67 20.81 -4.15 -6.52
CA ILE A 67 21.40 -3.00 -5.81
C ILE A 67 22.16 -3.54 -4.59
N GLU A 68 23.48 -3.34 -4.59
CA GLU A 68 24.33 -3.72 -3.47
C GLU A 68 24.45 -2.57 -2.48
N LYS A 69 24.06 -2.85 -1.24
CA LYS A 69 24.17 -1.93 -0.09
C LYS A 69 24.64 -2.71 1.12
N THR A 70 25.45 -2.07 1.93
CA THR A 70 25.88 -2.62 3.22
C THR A 70 24.73 -2.57 4.24
N LYS A 71 24.89 -3.30 5.35
CA LYS A 71 23.94 -3.20 6.46
C LYS A 71 23.91 -1.79 7.04
N GLN A 72 25.07 -1.09 7.07
CA GLN A 72 25.15 0.28 7.56
C GLN A 72 24.37 1.22 6.65
N ASP A 73 24.57 1.16 5.32
CA ASP A 73 23.80 1.98 4.37
C ASP A 73 22.30 1.80 4.55
N CYS A 74 21.86 0.54 4.74
CA CYS A 74 20.45 0.25 4.97
C CYS A 74 19.94 0.78 6.32
N THR A 75 20.80 0.86 7.33
CA THR A 75 20.47 1.46 8.63
C THR A 75 20.28 2.96 8.45
N ASP A 76 21.22 3.64 7.80
CA ASP A 76 21.19 5.08 7.55
C ASP A 76 19.97 5.47 6.70
N ILE A 77 19.65 4.70 5.67
CA ILE A 77 18.45 4.88 4.85
C ILE A 77 17.18 4.82 5.71
N ILE A 78 17.07 3.83 6.59
CA ILE A 78 15.90 3.67 7.47
C ILE A 78 15.81 4.80 8.51
N GLU A 79 16.93 5.24 9.05
CA GLU A 79 17.01 6.37 9.99
C GLU A 79 16.60 7.68 9.32
N ASN A 80 17.14 7.99 8.14
CA ASN A 80 16.75 9.16 7.36
C ASN A 80 15.24 9.14 7.04
N LEU A 81 14.71 8.00 6.65
CA LEU A 81 13.27 7.84 6.41
C LEU A 81 12.44 8.14 7.66
N LYS A 82 12.84 7.61 8.82
CA LYS A 82 12.13 7.83 10.10
C LYS A 82 12.23 9.27 10.56
N ASN A 83 13.38 9.91 10.37
CA ASN A 83 13.59 11.33 10.70
C ASN A 83 12.71 12.23 9.81
N GLY A 84 12.57 11.90 8.53
CA GLY A 84 11.71 12.63 7.61
C GLY A 84 10.21 12.36 7.81
N TYR A 85 9.86 11.22 8.43
CA TYR A 85 8.49 10.85 8.76
C TYR A 85 8.32 10.50 10.26
N PRO A 86 8.50 11.46 11.18
CA PRO A 86 8.49 11.19 12.62
C PRO A 86 7.16 10.59 13.11
N LYS A 87 6.02 11.04 12.56
CA LYS A 87 4.70 10.48 12.87
C LYS A 87 4.57 9.00 12.47
N LEU A 88 5.25 8.58 11.40
CA LEU A 88 5.29 7.17 11.02
C LEU A 88 6.06 6.33 12.05
N ALA A 89 7.22 6.83 12.48
CA ALA A 89 8.04 6.15 13.50
C ALA A 89 7.29 6.03 14.84
N GLU A 90 6.61 7.07 15.27
CA GLU A 90 5.76 7.10 16.45
C GLU A 90 4.59 6.10 16.31
N TRP A 91 3.87 6.14 15.20
CA TRP A 91 2.78 5.21 14.92
C TRP A 91 3.26 3.75 14.94
N GLN A 92 4.41 3.45 14.34
CA GLN A 92 4.97 2.09 14.37
C GLN A 92 5.30 1.63 15.78
N LYS A 93 5.84 2.53 16.62
CA LYS A 93 6.15 2.24 18.03
C LYS A 93 4.88 1.96 18.80
N ASN A 94 3.90 2.85 18.71
CA ASN A 94 2.64 2.75 19.45
C ASN A 94 1.84 1.51 19.02
N THR A 95 1.69 1.27 17.72
CA THR A 95 0.99 0.08 17.21
C THR A 95 1.60 -1.24 17.69
N LYS A 96 2.94 -1.33 17.76
CA LYS A 96 3.60 -2.53 18.30
C LYS A 96 3.37 -2.67 19.80
N GLN A 97 3.39 -1.58 20.53
CA GLN A 97 3.14 -1.58 22.00
C GLN A 97 1.70 -2.00 22.28
N ASP A 98 0.73 -1.39 21.60
CA ASP A 98 -0.69 -1.70 21.77
C ASP A 98 -0.98 -3.16 21.40
N ALA A 99 -0.42 -3.64 20.27
CA ALA A 99 -0.54 -5.02 19.87
C ALA A 99 0.06 -6.01 20.88
N SER A 100 1.16 -5.62 21.54
CA SER A 100 1.74 -6.42 22.62
C SER A 100 0.86 -6.41 23.87
N ASN A 101 0.23 -5.28 24.19
CA ASN A 101 -0.63 -5.17 25.38
C ASN A 101 -1.93 -5.96 25.21
N CYS A 102 -2.58 -5.91 24.04
CA CYS A 102 -3.90 -6.52 23.83
C CYS A 102 -3.86 -7.89 23.14
N GLY A 103 -2.73 -8.28 22.53
CA GLY A 103 -2.57 -9.58 21.83
C GLY A 103 -3.19 -9.64 20.43
N TYR A 104 -3.69 -8.52 19.92
CA TYR A 104 -4.25 -8.42 18.56
C TYR A 104 -3.92 -7.09 17.91
N SER A 105 -4.16 -7.00 16.60
CA SER A 105 -4.17 -5.76 15.84
C SER A 105 -5.49 -5.67 15.08
N GLU A 106 -5.95 -4.44 14.80
CA GLU A 106 -7.30 -4.17 14.32
C GLU A 106 -7.27 -3.30 13.06
N THR A 107 -8.20 -3.55 12.13
CA THR A 107 -8.44 -2.66 10.98
C THR A 107 -9.28 -1.46 11.40
N ALA A 108 -9.36 -0.43 10.55
CA ALA A 108 -10.25 0.72 10.80
C ALA A 108 -11.74 0.34 10.85
N PHE A 109 -12.10 -0.86 10.40
CA PHE A 109 -13.45 -1.41 10.49
C PHE A 109 -13.69 -2.29 11.73
N GLY A 110 -12.72 -2.38 12.65
CA GLY A 110 -12.85 -3.18 13.87
C GLY A 110 -12.57 -4.68 13.68
N ARG A 111 -12.10 -5.11 12.51
CA ARG A 111 -11.76 -6.53 12.30
C ARG A 111 -10.41 -6.83 12.94
N ARG A 112 -10.39 -7.81 13.85
CA ARG A 112 -9.22 -8.17 14.66
C ARG A 112 -8.42 -9.31 14.05
N ARG A 113 -7.09 -9.19 14.14
CA ARG A 113 -6.13 -10.25 13.88
C ARG A 113 -5.41 -10.61 15.16
N ILE A 114 -5.63 -11.83 15.66
CA ILE A 114 -4.94 -12.34 16.85
C ILE A 114 -3.46 -12.60 16.52
N LEU A 115 -2.57 -12.14 17.41
CA LEU A 115 -1.12 -12.17 17.24
C LEU A 115 -0.49 -13.21 18.18
N LYS A 116 -0.72 -14.50 17.89
CA LYS A 116 -0.41 -15.62 18.79
C LYS A 116 1.05 -15.69 19.25
N GLY A 117 2.00 -15.15 18.51
CA GLY A 117 3.43 -15.18 18.85
C GLY A 117 4.02 -13.80 19.16
N ILE A 118 3.21 -12.80 19.50
CA ILE A 118 3.69 -11.44 19.80
C ILE A 118 4.62 -11.40 21.02
N HIS A 119 4.46 -12.33 21.96
CA HIS A 119 5.26 -12.51 23.16
C HIS A 119 6.25 -13.67 23.06
N SER A 120 6.47 -14.23 21.87
CA SER A 120 7.41 -15.34 21.70
C SER A 120 8.81 -14.97 22.22
N PRO A 121 9.49 -15.85 22.96
CA PRO A 121 10.90 -15.69 23.31
C PRO A 121 11.79 -15.69 22.08
N ASP A 122 11.41 -16.39 21.01
CA ASP A 122 12.11 -16.37 19.74
C ASP A 122 11.98 -15.00 19.07
N MET A 123 13.11 -14.34 18.84
CA MET A 123 13.17 -13.00 18.25
C MET A 123 12.64 -12.96 16.80
N GLY A 124 12.84 -14.03 16.03
CA GLY A 124 12.36 -14.11 14.65
C GLY A 124 10.83 -14.18 14.61
N MET A 125 10.26 -15.05 15.43
CA MET A 125 8.82 -15.20 15.60
C MET A 125 8.17 -13.90 16.10
N ARG A 126 8.73 -13.30 17.15
CA ARG A 126 8.23 -12.02 17.70
C ARG A 126 8.28 -10.92 16.64
N SER A 127 9.38 -10.78 15.90
CA SER A 127 9.51 -9.80 14.82
C SER A 127 8.50 -10.03 13.69
N TYR A 128 8.19 -11.28 13.36
CA TYR A 128 7.15 -11.62 12.39
C TYR A 128 5.79 -11.10 12.85
N TRP A 129 5.39 -11.36 14.09
CA TRP A 129 4.10 -10.92 14.63
C TRP A 129 4.01 -9.39 14.80
N GLN A 130 5.13 -8.72 15.13
CA GLN A 130 5.20 -7.25 15.13
C GLN A 130 4.97 -6.66 13.74
N ARG A 131 5.49 -7.29 12.68
CA ARG A 131 5.17 -6.88 11.29
C ARG A 131 3.71 -7.15 10.93
N CYS A 132 3.15 -8.26 11.39
CA CYS A 132 1.71 -8.52 11.24
C CYS A 132 0.86 -7.44 11.93
N ALA A 133 1.29 -6.98 13.12
CA ALA A 133 0.62 -5.89 13.84
C ALA A 133 0.61 -4.59 13.05
N LEU A 134 1.72 -4.22 12.41
CA LEU A 134 1.82 -3.01 11.58
C LEU A 134 1.06 -3.13 10.25
N ASN A 135 1.01 -4.34 9.69
CA ASN A 135 0.39 -4.57 8.39
C ASN A 135 -1.15 -4.55 8.48
N THR A 136 -1.71 -5.10 9.57
CA THR A 136 -3.16 -5.29 9.73
C THR A 136 -3.98 -3.98 9.63
N PRO A 137 -3.61 -2.87 10.32
CA PRO A 137 -4.40 -1.63 10.24
C PRO A 137 -4.42 -1.03 8.83
N ILE A 138 -3.40 -1.24 8.02
CA ILE A 138 -3.27 -0.65 6.69
C ILE A 138 -3.82 -1.60 5.63
N GLN A 139 -3.18 -2.73 5.38
CA GLN A 139 -3.61 -3.67 4.34
C GLN A 139 -4.94 -4.36 4.69
N GLY A 140 -5.18 -4.61 5.98
CA GLY A 140 -6.47 -5.10 6.42
C GLY A 140 -7.60 -4.12 6.15
N THR A 141 -7.40 -2.83 6.43
CA THR A 141 -8.38 -1.77 6.12
C THR A 141 -8.59 -1.65 4.61
N ALA A 142 -7.53 -1.71 3.80
CA ALA A 142 -7.66 -1.70 2.33
C ALA A 142 -8.52 -2.87 1.82
N ALA A 143 -8.29 -4.09 2.35
CA ALA A 143 -9.10 -5.25 2.01
C ALA A 143 -10.57 -5.11 2.45
N ASP A 144 -10.82 -4.52 3.62
CA ASP A 144 -12.17 -4.27 4.11
C ASP A 144 -12.88 -3.17 3.28
N THR A 145 -12.14 -2.15 2.83
CA THR A 145 -12.64 -1.11 1.91
C THR A 145 -13.07 -1.71 0.57
N LEU A 146 -12.26 -2.63 -0.01
CA LEU A 146 -12.64 -3.32 -1.23
C LEU A 146 -13.92 -4.16 -1.04
N LYS A 147 -14.04 -4.88 0.07
CA LYS A 147 -15.26 -5.64 0.38
C LYS A 147 -16.49 -4.73 0.52
N LEU A 148 -16.32 -3.56 1.15
CA LEU A 148 -17.40 -2.58 1.23
C LEU A 148 -17.80 -2.08 -0.15
N ALA A 149 -16.84 -1.80 -1.03
CA ALA A 149 -17.11 -1.44 -2.42
C ALA A 149 -17.88 -2.55 -3.16
N MET A 150 -17.50 -3.82 -2.96
CA MET A 150 -18.22 -4.95 -3.51
C MET A 150 -19.68 -5.00 -3.02
N VAL A 151 -19.93 -4.78 -1.73
CA VAL A 151 -21.30 -4.73 -1.19
C VAL A 151 -22.11 -3.59 -1.83
N ARG A 152 -21.51 -2.42 -2.02
CA ARG A 152 -22.16 -1.28 -2.70
C ARG A 152 -22.49 -1.61 -4.17
N ILE A 153 -21.57 -2.26 -4.88
CA ILE A 153 -21.81 -2.71 -6.26
C ILE A 153 -22.95 -3.72 -6.26
N LEU A 154 -22.92 -4.73 -5.39
CA LEU A 154 -23.98 -5.75 -5.31
C LEU A 154 -25.36 -5.14 -5.07
N SER A 155 -25.48 -4.10 -4.23
CA SER A 155 -26.75 -3.39 -4.01
C SER A 155 -27.28 -2.67 -5.25
N LYS A 156 -26.41 -2.39 -6.24
CA LYS A 156 -26.81 -1.78 -7.52
C LYS A 156 -27.26 -2.79 -8.58
N LEU A 157 -26.92 -4.07 -8.41
CA LEU A 157 -27.21 -5.08 -9.46
C LEU A 157 -28.70 -5.34 -9.66
N GLU A 158 -29.57 -5.05 -8.69
CA GLU A 158 -31.03 -5.13 -8.85
C GLU A 158 -31.53 -4.10 -9.89
N GLU A 159 -30.93 -2.91 -9.87
CA GLU A 159 -31.23 -1.82 -10.82
C GLU A 159 -30.49 -2.01 -12.15
N TYR A 160 -29.28 -2.60 -12.11
CA TYR A 160 -28.39 -2.78 -13.27
C TYR A 160 -28.03 -4.27 -13.49
N PRO A 161 -28.99 -5.14 -13.81
CA PRO A 161 -28.79 -6.60 -13.87
C PRO A 161 -27.87 -7.07 -14.99
N TYR A 162 -27.50 -6.17 -15.93
CA TYR A 162 -26.55 -6.42 -16.99
C TYR A 162 -25.09 -6.34 -16.53
N ILE A 163 -24.79 -5.82 -15.33
CA ILE A 163 -23.46 -5.83 -14.73
C ILE A 163 -23.28 -7.14 -13.97
N LYS A 164 -22.43 -8.02 -14.46
CA LYS A 164 -22.19 -9.32 -13.86
C LYS A 164 -20.80 -9.39 -13.26
N PRO A 165 -20.63 -9.35 -11.92
CA PRO A 165 -19.35 -9.60 -11.28
C PRO A 165 -18.96 -11.07 -11.50
N LEU A 166 -17.73 -11.31 -11.96
CA LEU A 166 -17.23 -12.65 -12.25
C LEU A 166 -16.28 -13.16 -11.18
N LEU A 167 -15.26 -12.36 -10.83
CA LEU A 167 -14.27 -12.76 -9.84
C LEU A 167 -13.49 -11.53 -9.31
N THR A 168 -12.77 -11.73 -8.22
CA THR A 168 -11.82 -10.75 -7.66
C THR A 168 -10.41 -11.33 -7.70
N ILE A 169 -9.44 -10.48 -8.07
CA ILE A 169 -8.01 -10.83 -8.11
C ILE A 169 -7.26 -9.74 -7.35
N HIS A 170 -6.80 -10.02 -6.12
CA HIS A 170 -6.15 -9.04 -5.25
C HIS A 170 -7.02 -7.80 -4.99
N ASP A 171 -6.75 -6.70 -5.66
CA ASP A 171 -7.41 -5.39 -5.61
C ASP A 171 -8.22 -5.08 -6.89
N GLU A 172 -8.34 -6.05 -7.80
CA GLU A 172 -9.12 -5.95 -9.03
C GLU A 172 -10.44 -6.72 -8.91
N ILE A 173 -11.49 -6.20 -9.56
CA ILE A 173 -12.78 -6.89 -9.73
C ILE A 173 -13.05 -6.99 -11.23
N LEU A 174 -13.32 -8.21 -11.72
CA LEU A 174 -13.67 -8.46 -13.11
C LEU A 174 -15.18 -8.53 -13.27
N PHE A 175 -15.69 -7.84 -14.29
CA PHE A 175 -17.10 -7.81 -14.65
C PHE A 175 -17.32 -8.23 -16.10
N GLU A 176 -18.44 -8.85 -16.37
CA GLU A 176 -19.01 -9.02 -17.71
C GLU A 176 -20.11 -7.99 -17.90
N VAL A 177 -20.04 -7.22 -18.99
CA VAL A 177 -20.98 -6.16 -19.33
C VAL A 177 -21.22 -6.12 -20.83
N PRO A 178 -22.47 -5.92 -21.34
CA PRO A 178 -22.72 -5.72 -22.76
C PRO A 178 -21.96 -4.52 -23.33
N LYS A 179 -21.42 -4.64 -24.55
CA LYS A 179 -20.57 -3.60 -25.15
C LYS A 179 -21.21 -2.21 -25.18
N ASN A 180 -22.53 -2.13 -25.42
CA ASN A 180 -23.28 -0.87 -25.47
C ASN A 180 -23.61 -0.29 -24.09
N LYS A 181 -23.23 -0.94 -23.00
CA LYS A 181 -23.47 -0.53 -21.60
C LYS A 181 -22.20 -0.32 -20.79
N VAL A 182 -21.03 -0.40 -21.43
CA VAL A 182 -19.73 -0.34 -20.76
C VAL A 182 -19.53 1.00 -20.04
N ASP A 183 -19.80 2.12 -20.68
CA ASP A 183 -19.56 3.45 -20.10
C ASP A 183 -20.46 3.71 -18.88
N GLU A 184 -21.74 3.30 -18.96
CA GLU A 184 -22.69 3.40 -17.85
C GLU A 184 -22.23 2.51 -16.68
N ALA A 185 -21.88 1.26 -16.93
CA ALA A 185 -21.38 0.33 -15.91
C ALA A 185 -20.08 0.83 -15.26
N CYS A 186 -19.15 1.37 -16.04
CA CYS A 186 -17.91 1.95 -15.55
C CYS A 186 -18.17 3.11 -14.58
N THR A 187 -19.12 3.98 -14.90
CA THR A 187 -19.48 5.09 -14.02
C THR A 187 -20.02 4.58 -12.68
N ILE A 188 -20.96 3.64 -12.71
CA ILE A 188 -21.57 3.05 -11.51
C ILE A 188 -20.55 2.33 -10.64
N ILE A 189 -19.71 1.48 -11.26
CA ILE A 189 -18.69 0.70 -10.54
C ILE A 189 -17.66 1.65 -9.92
N LYS A 190 -17.20 2.65 -10.67
CA LYS A 190 -16.22 3.63 -10.20
C LYS A 190 -16.74 4.42 -9.00
N GLU A 191 -17.97 4.92 -9.06
CA GLU A 191 -18.61 5.61 -7.94
C GLU A 191 -18.66 4.74 -6.67
N CYS A 192 -19.02 3.46 -6.80
CA CYS A 192 -19.05 2.53 -5.68
C CYS A 192 -17.66 2.26 -5.08
N MET A 193 -16.61 2.18 -5.93
CA MET A 193 -15.24 1.89 -5.51
C MET A 193 -14.54 3.11 -4.90
N GLU A 194 -14.80 4.31 -5.41
CA GLU A 194 -14.16 5.55 -4.97
C GLU A 194 -14.87 6.23 -3.79
N GLN A 195 -16.08 5.77 -3.46
CA GLN A 195 -16.83 6.29 -2.31
C GLN A 195 -16.09 6.03 -1.00
N ARG A 196 -15.94 7.07 -0.18
CA ARG A 196 -15.30 6.96 1.15
C ARG A 196 -15.90 5.82 1.97
N PRO A 197 -15.07 5.01 2.63
CA PRO A 197 -15.54 3.90 3.45
C PRO A 197 -16.26 4.36 4.73
N PHE A 198 -15.81 5.48 5.31
CA PHE A 198 -16.41 6.14 6.48
C PHE A 198 -16.06 7.65 6.47
N PRO A 199 -16.78 8.51 7.21
CA PRO A 199 -16.66 9.97 7.11
C PRO A 199 -15.25 10.50 7.37
N GLU A 200 -14.52 9.92 8.33
CA GLU A 200 -13.17 10.34 8.75
C GLU A 200 -12.07 9.91 7.78
N PHE A 201 -12.41 9.05 6.80
CA PHE A 201 -11.44 8.60 5.79
C PHE A 201 -11.20 9.70 4.76
N ASP A 202 -10.07 10.37 4.85
CA ASP A 202 -9.73 11.56 4.07
C ASP A 202 -8.71 11.29 2.94
N VAL A 203 -8.29 10.03 2.77
CA VAL A 203 -7.43 9.61 1.67
C VAL A 203 -8.27 9.37 0.41
N PRO A 204 -7.94 9.99 -0.75
CA PRO A 204 -8.67 9.74 -1.98
C PRO A 204 -8.50 8.28 -2.44
N LEU A 205 -9.62 7.63 -2.73
CA LEU A 205 -9.63 6.32 -3.38
C LEU A 205 -9.76 6.55 -4.89
N LYS A 206 -8.99 5.80 -5.69
CA LYS A 206 -9.03 5.87 -7.15
C LYS A 206 -9.15 4.48 -7.73
N ALA A 207 -10.14 4.27 -8.58
CA ALA A 207 -10.35 3.07 -9.36
C ALA A 207 -9.90 3.31 -10.81
N CYS A 208 -8.98 2.47 -11.30
CA CYS A 208 -8.59 2.44 -12.70
C CYS A 208 -9.46 1.43 -13.45
N LEU A 209 -10.08 1.86 -14.52
CA LEU A 209 -10.95 1.03 -15.36
C LEU A 209 -10.18 0.56 -16.60
N LEU A 210 -10.23 -0.75 -16.87
CA LEU A 210 -9.64 -1.37 -18.05
C LEU A 210 -10.75 -2.07 -18.84
N TYR A 211 -10.98 -1.64 -20.07
CA TYR A 211 -12.05 -2.15 -20.96
C TYR A 211 -11.75 -3.50 -21.58
N THR A 212 -10.49 -3.80 -21.80
CA THR A 212 -10.02 -5.11 -22.22
C THR A 212 -8.84 -5.42 -21.35
N SER A 213 -8.89 -6.52 -20.61
CA SER A 213 -7.71 -6.94 -19.87
C SER A 213 -6.61 -7.22 -20.91
N PRO A 214 -5.55 -6.39 -20.99
CA PRO A 214 -4.40 -6.79 -21.75
C PRO A 214 -3.93 -8.11 -21.17
N SER A 215 -3.48 -9.02 -22.04
CA SER A 215 -2.85 -10.27 -21.60
C SER A 215 -1.85 -9.94 -20.48
N PRO A 216 -1.66 -10.83 -19.49
CA PRO A 216 -0.62 -10.63 -18.46
C PRO A 216 0.76 -10.28 -19.04
N ARG A 217 1.02 -10.65 -20.29
CA ARG A 217 2.22 -10.25 -21.05
C ARG A 217 2.25 -8.78 -21.50
N ASP A 218 1.09 -8.15 -21.64
CA ASP A 218 0.99 -6.75 -22.11
C ASP A 218 1.11 -5.77 -20.94
N ARG A 219 0.78 -6.19 -19.69
CA ARG A 219 0.97 -5.40 -18.48
C ARG A 219 2.44 -5.15 -18.11
N GLN A 220 3.37 -5.90 -18.71
CA GLN A 220 4.82 -5.72 -18.45
C GLN A 220 5.46 -4.60 -19.32
N LYS A 221 4.70 -4.00 -20.24
CA LYS A 221 5.20 -2.99 -21.19
C LYS A 221 4.73 -1.56 -20.92
N SER A 222 3.93 -1.33 -19.87
CA SER A 222 3.47 0.00 -19.47
C SER A 222 4.21 0.55 -18.27
#